data_87e2e16964af18f3262ad014f8dffb82
#
_entry.id   87e2e16964af18f3262ad014f8dffb82
#
_cell.length_a   1.000
_cell.length_b   1.000
_cell.length_c   1.000
_cell.angle_alpha   90.00
_cell.angle_beta   90.00
_cell.angle_gamma   90.00
#
_symmetry.space_group_name_H-M   'P 1'
#
loop_
_entity.id
_entity.type
_entity.pdbx_description
1 polymer ?
#
loop_
_entity_poly.entity_id
_entity_poly.type
_entity_poly.pdbx_seq_one_letter_code
_entity_poly.pdbx_strand_id
1 'polypeptide(L)'
;MIGCHRSGTALLYDSLLSAGGFPLYRYAPYVHSTLLSICGNPSVPRNREKLVQLWLRSEPFRRTGFDTEDVRPRLLEECKSGGDFLRITMGELARRAGVERWVVHDCDNIMHMPTIKREIPDALFIHLVRDGRDAALSLNKQHPVPPRLWPRKRALFAWALLWQWTVRKGRRCGQSFPADYIEIHYEELVRQPEKTLTTLAEFLDHDLDYGRIQKNAIGRVLSPNTVWKEESGNSFSPIGRWKTKLSEPEMVALEALIGDCLDEFGYARTMEHGRGARLDPAFNFMCVFYPRLFDTKLFLQSKTLVGRLSRGARLELTDPV
;
A
#
# COMPACT_ATOMS: atom_id res chain seq x y z
N MET A 1 1.90 6.82 -3.24
CA MET A 1 2.50 6.06 -2.12
C MET A 1 2.19 4.58 -2.25
N ILE A 2 3.19 3.74 -2.06
CA ILE A 2 3.14 2.29 -2.18
C ILE A 2 3.86 1.61 -1.00
N GLY A 3 3.67 0.31 -0.84
CA GLY A 3 4.35 -0.50 0.18
C GLY A 3 3.52 -1.72 0.56
N CYS A 4 4.10 -2.61 1.35
CA CYS A 4 3.35 -3.71 1.92
C CYS A 4 2.31 -3.18 2.92
N HIS A 5 1.13 -3.77 2.93
CA HIS A 5 0.16 -3.45 3.97
C HIS A 5 0.78 -3.60 5.36
N ARG A 6 0.42 -2.75 6.29
CA ARG A 6 0.94 -2.69 7.69
C ARG A 6 2.39 -2.22 7.81
N SER A 7 2.98 -1.64 6.77
CA SER A 7 4.31 -1.02 6.82
C SER A 7 4.31 0.44 7.31
N GLY A 8 3.16 0.97 7.76
CA GLY A 8 3.08 2.36 8.24
C GLY A 8 2.72 3.39 7.15
N THR A 9 2.30 2.93 5.98
CA THR A 9 1.93 3.80 4.84
C THR A 9 0.86 4.83 5.20
N ALA A 10 -0.09 4.49 6.07
CA ALA A 10 -1.09 5.46 6.55
C ALA A 10 -0.48 6.56 7.43
N LEU A 11 0.58 6.27 8.22
CA LEU A 11 1.28 7.31 8.99
C LEU A 11 1.97 8.30 8.06
N LEU A 12 2.74 7.81 7.10
CA LEU A 12 3.41 8.68 6.13
C LEU A 12 2.41 9.49 5.30
N TYR A 13 1.30 8.86 4.89
CA TYR A 13 0.25 9.57 4.16
C TYR A 13 -0.37 10.71 4.96
N ASP A 14 -0.76 10.44 6.20
CA ASP A 14 -1.30 11.45 7.10
C ASP A 14 -0.26 12.56 7.41
N SER A 15 1.05 12.22 7.44
CA SER A 15 2.13 13.21 7.57
C SER A 15 2.22 14.14 6.37
N LEU A 16 2.14 13.60 5.14
CA LEU A 16 2.11 14.42 3.92
C LEU A 16 0.90 15.36 3.90
N LEU A 17 -0.27 14.87 4.25
CA LEU A 17 -1.47 15.70 4.32
C LEU A 17 -1.37 16.78 5.41
N SER A 18 -0.74 16.46 6.56
CA SER A 18 -0.52 17.40 7.66
C SER A 18 0.49 18.50 7.30
N ALA A 19 1.43 18.21 6.40
CA ALA A 19 2.39 19.21 5.90
C ALA A 19 1.70 20.33 5.09
N GLY A 20 0.54 20.05 4.51
CA GLY A 20 -0.15 20.96 3.57
C GLY A 20 0.37 20.82 2.14
N GLY A 21 -0.24 21.58 1.21
CA GLY A 21 0.07 21.50 -0.22
C GLY A 21 -0.52 20.30 -0.96
N PHE A 22 -1.31 19.47 -0.24
CA PHE A 22 -2.09 18.35 -0.80
C PHE A 22 -3.54 18.46 -0.39
N PRO A 23 -4.52 18.04 -1.22
CA PRO A 23 -5.92 18.02 -0.82
C PRO A 23 -6.15 17.03 0.31
N LEU A 24 -6.96 17.42 1.29
CA LEU A 24 -7.30 16.55 2.42
C LEU A 24 -8.30 15.46 2.00
N TYR A 25 -7.79 14.41 1.39
CA TYR A 25 -8.58 13.27 0.95
C TYR A 25 -7.95 11.95 1.44
N ARG A 26 -8.53 11.36 2.48
CA ARG A 26 -7.97 10.18 3.18
C ARG A 26 -8.49 8.84 2.65
N TYR A 27 -8.97 8.82 1.42
CA TYR A 27 -9.42 7.62 0.71
C TYR A 27 -8.56 7.36 -0.52
N ALA A 28 -8.58 6.14 -1.02
CA ALA A 28 -7.97 5.82 -2.30
C ALA A 28 -9.04 5.71 -3.38
N PRO A 29 -8.83 6.26 -4.56
CA PRO A 29 -9.78 6.10 -5.68
C PRO A 29 -9.79 4.69 -6.28
N TYR A 30 -8.83 3.82 -5.91
CA TYR A 30 -8.70 2.41 -6.30
C TYR A 30 -8.79 2.15 -7.81
N VAL A 31 -8.35 3.12 -8.65
CA VAL A 31 -8.53 3.02 -10.09
C VAL A 31 -7.73 1.86 -10.68
N HIS A 32 -6.42 1.82 -10.47
CA HIS A 32 -5.56 0.76 -11.03
C HIS A 32 -5.75 -0.57 -10.30
N SER A 33 -5.86 -0.56 -8.98
CA SER A 33 -5.97 -1.76 -8.17
C SER A 33 -7.34 -2.45 -8.26
N THR A 34 -8.41 -1.71 -8.58
CA THR A 34 -9.78 -2.24 -8.53
C THR A 34 -10.62 -1.88 -9.75
N LEU A 35 -10.86 -0.59 -10.03
CA LEU A 35 -11.82 -0.16 -11.06
C LEU A 35 -11.48 -0.70 -12.45
N LEU A 36 -10.23 -0.54 -12.90
CA LEU A 36 -9.79 -1.04 -14.21
C LEU A 36 -9.88 -2.56 -14.32
N SER A 37 -9.68 -3.29 -13.22
CA SER A 37 -9.81 -4.74 -13.23
C SER A 37 -11.25 -5.23 -13.39
N ILE A 38 -12.23 -4.43 -12.94
CA ILE A 38 -13.66 -4.74 -13.01
C ILE A 38 -14.25 -4.28 -14.34
N CYS A 39 -13.89 -3.06 -14.76
CA CYS A 39 -14.51 -2.39 -15.90
C CYS A 39 -13.77 -2.61 -17.22
N GLY A 40 -12.48 -2.90 -17.16
CA GLY A 40 -11.61 -2.99 -18.33
C GLY A 40 -11.00 -1.64 -18.72
N ASN A 41 -10.45 -1.56 -19.93
CA ASN A 41 -9.78 -0.37 -20.44
C ASN A 41 -10.80 0.76 -20.74
N PRO A 42 -10.67 1.95 -20.12
CA PRO A 42 -11.61 3.05 -20.29
C PRO A 42 -11.48 3.77 -21.64
N SER A 43 -10.47 3.46 -22.47
CA SER A 43 -10.44 3.92 -23.86
C SER A 43 -11.65 3.42 -24.65
N VAL A 44 -12.23 2.29 -24.25
CA VAL A 44 -13.48 1.75 -24.81
C VAL A 44 -14.67 2.46 -24.12
N PRO A 45 -15.55 3.15 -24.87
CA PRO A 45 -16.65 3.96 -24.30
C PRO A 45 -17.52 3.20 -23.28
N ARG A 46 -17.93 1.98 -23.59
CA ARG A 46 -18.74 1.14 -22.71
C ARG A 46 -18.02 0.82 -21.37
N ASN A 47 -16.72 0.58 -21.40
CA ASN A 47 -15.94 0.31 -20.21
C ASN A 47 -15.80 1.57 -19.35
N ARG A 48 -15.60 2.71 -20.00
CA ARG A 48 -15.50 4.02 -19.37
C ARG A 48 -16.81 4.39 -18.66
N GLU A 49 -17.93 4.23 -19.33
CA GLU A 49 -19.25 4.46 -18.74
C GLU A 49 -19.47 3.58 -17.51
N LYS A 50 -19.16 2.28 -17.62
CA LYS A 50 -19.22 1.35 -16.49
C LYS A 50 -18.30 1.77 -15.32
N LEU A 51 -17.09 2.24 -15.63
CA LEU A 51 -16.13 2.72 -14.61
C LEU A 51 -16.69 3.93 -13.89
N VAL A 52 -17.21 4.92 -14.63
CA VAL A 52 -17.80 6.13 -14.06
C VAL A 52 -19.01 5.79 -13.18
N GLN A 53 -19.95 4.99 -13.68
CA GLN A 53 -21.12 4.55 -12.90
C GLN A 53 -20.72 3.82 -11.60
N LEU A 54 -19.73 2.91 -11.68
CA LEU A 54 -19.27 2.17 -10.52
C LEU A 54 -18.60 3.09 -9.48
N TRP A 55 -17.78 4.04 -9.94
CA TRP A 55 -17.09 4.97 -9.05
C TRP A 55 -18.05 5.95 -8.38
N LEU A 56 -19.00 6.51 -9.12
CA LEU A 56 -20.00 7.45 -8.57
C LEU A 56 -20.84 6.82 -7.45
N ARG A 57 -20.97 5.49 -7.41
CA ARG A 57 -21.67 4.74 -6.36
C ARG A 57 -20.77 4.31 -5.20
N SER A 58 -19.49 4.62 -5.26
CA SER A 58 -18.50 4.14 -4.27
C SER A 58 -18.36 5.10 -3.08
N GLU A 59 -17.94 4.56 -1.93
CA GLU A 59 -17.55 5.38 -0.77
C GLU A 59 -16.41 6.36 -1.11
N PRO A 60 -15.36 5.97 -1.86
CA PRO A 60 -14.35 6.93 -2.31
C PRO A 60 -14.93 8.17 -3.00
N PHE A 61 -15.95 8.03 -3.85
CA PHE A 61 -16.61 9.17 -4.48
C PHE A 61 -17.33 10.03 -3.46
N ARG A 62 -18.16 9.45 -2.59
CA ARG A 62 -18.89 10.20 -1.56
C ARG A 62 -17.96 11.03 -0.68
N ARG A 63 -16.78 10.52 -0.40
CA ARG A 63 -15.76 11.20 0.41
C ARG A 63 -15.01 12.32 -0.31
N THR A 64 -15.20 12.46 -1.62
CA THR A 64 -14.67 13.64 -2.34
C THR A 64 -15.49 14.90 -2.07
N GLY A 65 -16.76 14.76 -1.72
CA GLY A 65 -17.70 15.87 -1.66
C GLY A 65 -18.01 16.50 -3.02
N PHE A 66 -17.77 15.76 -4.12
CA PHE A 66 -18.12 16.23 -5.46
C PHE A 66 -19.62 16.10 -5.70
N ASP A 67 -20.14 17.04 -6.47
CA ASP A 67 -21.41 16.81 -7.16
C ASP A 67 -21.15 15.91 -8.39
N THR A 68 -22.09 15.03 -8.67
CA THR A 68 -22.02 14.14 -9.84
C THR A 68 -21.92 14.93 -11.15
N GLU A 69 -22.64 16.03 -11.25
CA GLU A 69 -22.67 16.87 -12.45
C GLU A 69 -21.35 17.59 -12.73
N ASP A 70 -20.52 17.81 -11.68
CA ASP A 70 -19.23 18.46 -11.83
C ASP A 70 -18.17 17.56 -12.49
N VAL A 71 -18.19 16.27 -12.23
CA VAL A 71 -17.09 15.37 -12.63
C VAL A 71 -17.52 14.33 -13.68
N ARG A 72 -18.78 13.93 -13.70
CA ARG A 72 -19.29 12.90 -14.60
C ARG A 72 -19.10 13.26 -16.08
N PRO A 73 -19.44 14.47 -16.57
CA PRO A 73 -19.22 14.82 -17.98
C PRO A 73 -17.76 14.71 -18.39
N ARG A 74 -16.84 15.26 -17.58
CA ARG A 74 -15.40 15.20 -17.83
C ARG A 74 -14.87 13.77 -17.83
N LEU A 75 -15.29 12.94 -16.89
CA LEU A 75 -14.90 11.52 -16.86
C LEU A 75 -15.41 10.76 -18.09
N LEU A 76 -16.61 11.04 -18.59
CA LEU A 76 -17.15 10.38 -19.76
C LEU A 76 -16.48 10.86 -21.06
N GLU A 77 -16.02 12.08 -21.13
CA GLU A 77 -15.39 12.65 -22.32
C GLU A 77 -13.87 12.39 -22.35
N GLU A 78 -13.17 12.74 -21.28
CA GLU A 78 -11.72 12.84 -21.25
C GLU A 78 -11.03 11.56 -20.74
N CYS A 79 -11.68 10.72 -19.90
CA CYS A 79 -11.03 9.57 -19.26
C CYS A 79 -10.81 8.41 -20.23
N LYS A 80 -9.59 8.24 -20.71
CA LYS A 80 -9.16 7.13 -21.60
C LYS A 80 -8.22 6.15 -20.92
N SER A 81 -7.69 6.51 -19.74
CA SER A 81 -6.76 5.71 -18.95
C SER A 81 -7.02 5.86 -17.45
N GLY A 82 -6.37 5.05 -16.62
CA GLY A 82 -6.38 5.24 -15.17
C GLY A 82 -5.68 6.53 -14.75
N GLY A 83 -4.67 6.95 -15.50
CA GLY A 83 -3.98 8.22 -15.31
C GLY A 83 -4.89 9.42 -15.53
N ASP A 84 -5.71 9.40 -16.61
CA ASP A 84 -6.69 10.46 -16.85
C ASP A 84 -7.73 10.53 -15.74
N PHE A 85 -8.20 9.35 -15.29
CA PHE A 85 -9.10 9.27 -14.14
C PHE A 85 -8.51 9.97 -12.92
N LEU A 86 -7.24 9.69 -12.59
CA LEU A 86 -6.58 10.32 -11.44
C LEU A 86 -6.38 11.83 -11.65
N ARG A 87 -5.97 12.27 -12.84
CA ARG A 87 -5.82 13.72 -13.13
C ARG A 87 -7.15 14.46 -13.00
N ILE A 88 -8.24 13.88 -13.48
CA ILE A 88 -9.57 14.50 -13.39
C ILE A 88 -10.02 14.54 -11.92
N THR A 89 -9.96 13.42 -11.20
CA THR A 89 -10.53 13.32 -9.85
C THR A 89 -9.63 13.95 -8.78
N MET A 90 -8.35 13.59 -8.76
CA MET A 90 -7.41 14.14 -7.77
C MET A 90 -7.03 15.58 -8.09
N GLY A 91 -6.96 15.93 -9.39
CA GLY A 91 -6.75 17.30 -9.84
C GLY A 91 -7.91 18.22 -9.44
N GLU A 92 -9.15 17.76 -9.53
CA GLU A 92 -10.31 18.52 -9.05
C GLU A 92 -10.30 18.71 -7.52
N LEU A 93 -9.89 17.68 -6.76
CA LEU A 93 -9.68 17.81 -5.31
C LEU A 93 -8.60 18.85 -5.00
N ALA A 94 -7.48 18.83 -5.72
CA ALA A 94 -6.39 19.78 -5.54
C ALA A 94 -6.86 21.22 -5.88
N ARG A 95 -7.54 21.39 -7.00
CA ARG A 95 -8.11 22.69 -7.42
C ARG A 95 -9.07 23.27 -6.37
N ARG A 96 -9.97 22.47 -5.80
CA ARG A 96 -10.89 22.89 -4.74
C ARG A 96 -10.18 23.24 -3.43
N ALA A 97 -9.08 22.55 -3.15
CA ALA A 97 -8.25 22.82 -1.99
C ALA A 97 -7.28 24.02 -2.20
N GLY A 98 -7.21 24.61 -3.41
CA GLY A 98 -6.28 25.68 -3.74
C GLY A 98 -4.82 25.23 -3.75
N VAL A 99 -4.55 23.96 -4.09
CA VAL A 99 -3.22 23.37 -4.15
C VAL A 99 -2.96 22.77 -5.54
N GLU A 100 -1.69 22.63 -5.92
CA GLU A 100 -1.32 22.13 -7.26
C GLU A 100 -1.04 20.62 -7.27
N ARG A 101 -0.67 20.07 -6.13
CA ARG A 101 -0.22 18.67 -6.02
C ARG A 101 -1.28 17.80 -5.36
N TRP A 102 -1.22 16.52 -5.68
CA TRP A 102 -2.04 15.50 -5.01
C TRP A 102 -1.23 14.22 -4.76
N VAL A 103 -1.66 13.45 -3.81
CA VAL A 103 -1.05 12.19 -3.42
C VAL A 103 -2.10 11.09 -3.31
N VAL A 104 -1.77 9.88 -3.76
CA VAL A 104 -2.64 8.70 -3.64
C VAL A 104 -1.99 7.67 -2.72
N HIS A 105 -2.75 7.22 -1.73
CA HIS A 105 -2.39 6.13 -0.84
C HIS A 105 -3.13 4.85 -1.22
N ASP A 106 -2.52 4.03 -2.06
CA ASP A 106 -3.01 2.69 -2.38
C ASP A 106 -1.82 1.72 -2.46
N CYS A 107 -1.68 0.89 -1.44
CA CYS A 107 -0.59 -0.08 -1.33
C CYS A 107 -0.51 -1.02 -2.55
N ASP A 108 -1.65 -1.37 -3.13
CA ASP A 108 -1.71 -2.28 -4.27
C ASP A 108 -1.23 -1.65 -5.58
N ASN A 109 -1.07 -0.32 -5.63
CA ASN A 109 -0.44 0.37 -6.76
C ASN A 109 1.01 -0.06 -7.00
N ILE A 110 1.65 -0.71 -6.03
CA ILE A 110 2.97 -1.34 -6.21
C ILE A 110 2.99 -2.34 -7.38
N MET A 111 1.85 -2.95 -7.69
CA MET A 111 1.70 -3.88 -8.82
C MET A 111 1.46 -3.18 -10.15
N HIS A 112 1.11 -1.91 -10.11
CA HIS A 112 0.71 -1.11 -11.26
C HIS A 112 1.69 0.00 -11.60
N MET A 113 2.84 0.08 -10.90
CA MET A 113 3.84 1.15 -11.07
C MET A 113 4.23 1.42 -12.54
N PRO A 114 4.57 0.40 -13.37
CA PRO A 114 4.92 0.66 -14.76
C PRO A 114 3.75 1.22 -15.59
N THR A 115 2.52 0.82 -15.27
CA THR A 115 1.31 1.34 -15.92
C THR A 115 1.05 2.78 -15.50
N ILE A 116 1.13 3.05 -14.20
CA ILE A 116 0.96 4.40 -13.65
C ILE A 116 2.02 5.35 -14.25
N LYS A 117 3.29 4.94 -14.29
CA LYS A 117 4.36 5.76 -14.85
C LYS A 117 4.19 6.07 -16.33
N ARG A 118 3.69 5.12 -17.11
CA ARG A 118 3.36 5.34 -18.52
C ARG A 118 2.18 6.30 -18.70
N GLU A 119 1.17 6.21 -17.85
CA GLU A 119 -0.04 7.05 -17.93
C GLU A 119 0.15 8.42 -17.27
N ILE A 120 1.04 8.52 -16.28
CA ILE A 120 1.41 9.73 -15.55
C ILE A 120 2.94 9.81 -15.50
N PRO A 121 3.59 10.36 -16.57
CA PRO A 121 5.06 10.36 -16.70
C PRO A 121 5.81 11.09 -15.57
N ASP A 122 5.17 12.07 -14.94
CA ASP A 122 5.66 12.86 -13.80
C ASP A 122 5.34 12.25 -12.43
N ALA A 123 4.72 11.05 -12.38
CA ALA A 123 4.42 10.39 -11.11
C ALA A 123 5.69 10.02 -10.34
N LEU A 124 5.73 10.41 -9.07
CA LEU A 124 6.75 10.01 -8.10
C LEU A 124 6.23 8.86 -7.23
N PHE A 125 7.10 7.92 -6.89
CA PHE A 125 6.76 6.76 -6.08
C PHE A 125 7.52 6.76 -4.75
N ILE A 126 6.79 6.86 -3.66
CA ILE A 126 7.32 6.68 -2.32
C ILE A 126 7.00 5.26 -1.88
N HIS A 127 8.03 4.42 -1.73
CA HIS A 127 7.92 3.05 -1.26
C HIS A 127 8.30 2.96 0.21
N LEU A 128 7.29 2.78 1.07
CA LEU A 128 7.54 2.60 2.50
C LEU A 128 7.76 1.12 2.80
N VAL A 129 8.96 0.81 3.29
CA VAL A 129 9.40 -0.51 3.72
C VAL A 129 9.45 -0.57 5.24
N ARG A 130 9.11 -1.71 5.82
CA ARG A 130 9.17 -2.00 7.24
C ARG A 130 9.74 -3.39 7.45
N ASP A 131 10.34 -3.65 8.62
CA ASP A 131 10.79 -4.99 9.02
C ASP A 131 9.69 -6.03 8.76
N GLY A 132 10.02 -7.04 7.95
CA GLY A 132 9.08 -8.05 7.50
C GLY A 132 8.48 -8.87 8.63
N ARG A 133 9.22 -9.03 9.74
CA ARG A 133 8.79 -9.72 10.95
C ARG A 133 7.67 -8.95 11.65
N ASP A 134 7.81 -7.63 11.78
CA ASP A 134 6.78 -6.76 12.36
C ASP A 134 5.56 -6.61 11.44
N ALA A 135 5.79 -6.50 10.14
CA ALA A 135 4.73 -6.42 9.15
C ALA A 135 3.89 -7.70 9.11
N ALA A 136 4.54 -8.87 9.08
CA ALA A 136 3.88 -10.17 9.10
C ALA A 136 3.08 -10.41 10.38
N LEU A 137 3.64 -10.06 11.55
CA LEU A 137 2.92 -10.10 12.82
C LEU A 137 1.66 -9.24 12.83
N SER A 138 1.77 -8.01 12.35
CA SER A 138 0.65 -7.07 12.28
C SER A 138 -0.44 -7.55 11.32
N LEU A 139 -0.06 -8.11 10.16
CA LEU A 139 -0.97 -8.73 9.21
C LEU A 139 -1.67 -9.94 9.80
N ASN A 140 -0.90 -10.83 10.46
CA ASN A 140 -1.43 -12.04 11.07
C ASN A 140 -2.46 -11.74 12.17
N LYS A 141 -2.24 -10.70 12.97
CA LYS A 141 -3.20 -10.30 14.01
C LYS A 141 -4.44 -9.63 13.43
N GLN A 142 -4.31 -8.82 12.38
CA GLN A 142 -5.44 -8.12 11.76
C GLN A 142 -6.27 -9.04 10.86
N HIS A 143 -5.61 -9.96 10.18
CA HIS A 143 -6.23 -10.89 9.23
C HIS A 143 -5.89 -12.35 9.62
N PRO A 144 -6.53 -12.89 10.66
CA PRO A 144 -6.19 -14.23 11.16
C PRO A 144 -6.54 -15.38 10.18
N VAL A 145 -7.20 -15.05 9.06
CA VAL A 145 -7.50 -16.01 7.99
C VAL A 145 -6.40 -15.92 6.93
N PRO A 146 -5.52 -16.94 6.83
CA PRO A 146 -4.47 -16.94 5.82
C PRO A 146 -5.06 -17.00 4.40
N PRO A 147 -4.27 -16.64 3.36
CA PRO A 147 -4.65 -16.92 1.98
C PRO A 147 -5.07 -18.38 1.84
N ARG A 148 -6.14 -18.65 1.08
CA ARG A 148 -6.95 -19.89 1.03
C ARG A 148 -6.21 -21.25 0.98
N LEU A 149 -4.92 -21.33 0.85
CA LEU A 149 -4.15 -22.58 0.74
C LEU A 149 -3.27 -22.85 1.97
N TRP A 150 -3.33 -22.01 3.01
CA TRP A 150 -2.47 -22.15 4.17
C TRP A 150 -3.24 -22.60 5.41
N PRO A 151 -2.73 -23.58 6.17
CA PRO A 151 -3.26 -23.88 7.51
C PRO A 151 -3.16 -22.64 8.40
N ARG A 152 -4.17 -22.40 9.24
CA ARG A 152 -4.18 -21.26 10.19
C ARG A 152 -2.89 -21.17 11.02
N LYS A 153 -2.33 -22.30 11.43
CA LYS A 153 -1.07 -22.39 12.20
C LYS A 153 0.16 -21.83 11.45
N ARG A 154 0.07 -21.69 10.13
CA ARG A 154 1.16 -21.19 9.27
C ARG A 154 0.86 -19.83 8.63
N ALA A 155 -0.18 -19.14 9.09
CA ALA A 155 -0.61 -17.85 8.53
C ALA A 155 0.49 -16.79 8.60
N LEU A 156 1.24 -16.74 9.70
CA LEU A 156 2.36 -15.82 9.89
C LEU A 156 3.39 -15.91 8.74
N PHE A 157 3.74 -17.13 8.34
CA PHE A 157 4.72 -17.36 7.27
C PHE A 157 4.18 -16.94 5.89
N ALA A 158 2.88 -17.15 5.66
CA ALA A 158 2.25 -16.67 4.43
C ALA A 158 2.29 -15.13 4.33
N TRP A 159 2.08 -14.44 5.43
CA TRP A 159 2.19 -12.98 5.49
C TRP A 159 3.63 -12.48 5.31
N ALA A 160 4.61 -13.21 5.85
CA ALA A 160 6.02 -12.91 5.64
C ALA A 160 6.43 -13.07 4.17
N LEU A 161 5.98 -14.13 3.51
CA LEU A 161 6.19 -14.32 2.07
C LEU A 161 5.50 -13.26 1.22
N LEU A 162 4.30 -12.83 1.61
CA LEU A 162 3.61 -11.72 0.96
C LEU A 162 4.41 -10.43 1.09
N TRP A 163 4.94 -10.14 2.28
CA TRP A 163 5.81 -8.99 2.51
C TRP A 163 7.04 -9.06 1.60
N GLN A 164 7.78 -10.17 1.61
CA GLN A 164 8.95 -10.38 0.77
C GLN A 164 8.67 -10.16 -0.72
N TRP A 165 7.58 -10.77 -1.20
CA TRP A 165 7.15 -10.62 -2.59
C TRP A 165 6.84 -9.16 -2.93
N THR A 166 6.11 -8.48 -2.03
CA THR A 166 5.67 -7.10 -2.23
C THR A 166 6.85 -6.13 -2.28
N VAL A 167 7.76 -6.18 -1.27
CA VAL A 167 8.88 -5.24 -1.19
C VAL A 167 9.89 -5.45 -2.33
N ARG A 168 10.19 -6.70 -2.69
CA ARG A 168 11.04 -7.00 -3.84
C ARG A 168 10.43 -6.56 -5.16
N LYS A 169 9.11 -6.71 -5.33
CA LYS A 169 8.42 -6.23 -6.52
C LYS A 169 8.48 -4.71 -6.62
N GLY A 170 8.25 -4.01 -5.52
CA GLY A 170 8.36 -2.55 -5.46
C GLY A 170 9.73 -2.06 -5.87
N ARG A 171 10.80 -2.59 -5.25
CA ARG A 171 12.19 -2.24 -5.57
C ARG A 171 12.54 -2.54 -7.02
N ARG A 172 12.21 -3.72 -7.51
CA ARG A 172 12.47 -4.10 -8.91
C ARG A 172 11.77 -3.18 -9.91
N CYS A 173 10.51 -2.81 -9.66
CA CYS A 173 9.81 -1.85 -10.51
C CYS A 173 10.43 -0.45 -10.40
N GLY A 174 10.77 0.01 -9.18
CA GLY A 174 11.37 1.31 -8.94
C GLY A 174 12.73 1.49 -9.64
N GLN A 175 13.53 0.42 -9.75
CA GLN A 175 14.81 0.43 -10.48
C GLN A 175 14.66 0.79 -11.96
N SER A 176 13.47 0.67 -12.55
CA SER A 176 13.22 1.08 -13.93
C SER A 176 13.04 2.60 -14.10
N PHE A 177 12.86 3.34 -13.02
CA PHE A 177 12.72 4.79 -13.00
C PHE A 177 13.30 5.37 -11.70
N PRO A 178 14.63 5.26 -11.51
CA PRO A 178 15.30 5.55 -10.25
C PRO A 178 15.20 7.02 -9.80
N ALA A 179 15.06 7.96 -10.73
CA ALA A 179 14.88 9.37 -10.40
C ALA A 179 13.49 9.68 -9.81
N ASP A 180 12.50 8.83 -10.07
CA ASP A 180 11.11 9.02 -9.66
C ASP A 180 10.68 8.03 -8.55
N TYR A 181 11.65 7.40 -7.91
CA TYR A 181 11.40 6.38 -6.90
C TYR A 181 12.30 6.55 -5.69
N ILE A 182 11.71 6.56 -4.50
CA ILE A 182 12.44 6.58 -3.23
C ILE A 182 11.94 5.47 -2.30
N GLU A 183 12.86 4.82 -1.59
CA GLU A 183 12.55 3.91 -0.48
C GLU A 183 12.75 4.62 0.85
N ILE A 184 11.74 4.53 1.72
CA ILE A 184 11.77 5.06 3.09
C ILE A 184 11.55 3.90 4.04
N HIS A 185 12.40 3.78 5.06
CA HIS A 185 12.21 2.81 6.12
C HIS A 185 11.27 3.36 7.20
N TYR A 186 10.26 2.55 7.55
CA TYR A 186 9.30 2.91 8.59
C TYR A 186 9.97 3.21 9.93
N GLU A 187 11.01 2.46 10.25
CA GLU A 187 11.78 2.60 11.47
C GLU A 187 12.52 3.94 11.54
N GLU A 188 13.01 4.45 10.40
CA GLU A 188 13.63 5.77 10.29
C GLU A 188 12.59 6.88 10.43
N LEU A 189 11.45 6.73 9.78
CA LEU A 189 10.33 7.67 9.89
C LEU A 189 9.86 7.82 11.35
N VAL A 190 9.90 6.74 12.13
CA VAL A 190 9.47 6.77 13.54
C VAL A 190 10.58 7.29 14.47
N ARG A 191 11.84 6.89 14.25
CA ARG A 191 12.96 7.24 15.14
C ARG A 191 13.56 8.61 14.85
N GLN A 192 13.58 9.00 13.58
CA GLN A 192 14.20 10.22 13.08
C GLN A 192 13.27 10.92 12.07
N PRO A 193 12.06 11.32 12.52
CA PRO A 193 11.03 11.84 11.60
C PRO A 193 11.49 13.08 10.83
N GLU A 194 12.14 14.03 11.50
CA GLU A 194 12.64 15.27 10.86
C GLU A 194 13.61 14.96 9.72
N LYS A 195 14.62 14.13 9.98
CA LYS A 195 15.61 13.75 8.96
C LYS A 195 14.97 13.01 7.79
N THR A 196 14.06 12.08 8.07
CA THR A 196 13.37 11.28 7.04
C THR A 196 12.47 12.18 6.19
N LEU A 197 11.76 13.13 6.81
CA LEU A 197 10.91 14.08 6.12
C LEU A 197 11.74 15.08 5.29
N THR A 198 12.93 15.50 5.75
CA THR A 198 13.84 16.34 4.96
C THR A 198 14.27 15.64 3.68
N THR A 199 14.73 14.39 3.78
CA THR A 199 15.08 13.58 2.59
C THR A 199 13.89 13.44 1.63
N LEU A 200 12.70 13.24 2.17
CA LEU A 200 11.49 13.12 1.37
C LEU A 200 11.07 14.46 0.75
N ALA A 201 11.26 15.57 1.46
CA ALA A 201 11.01 16.93 0.98
C ALA A 201 11.87 17.25 -0.26
N GLU A 202 13.16 16.92 -0.20
CA GLU A 202 14.09 17.07 -1.33
C GLU A 202 13.64 16.22 -2.55
N PHE A 203 13.26 14.96 -2.32
CA PHE A 203 12.79 14.09 -3.40
C PHE A 203 11.48 14.59 -4.02
N LEU A 204 10.58 15.12 -3.21
CA LEU A 204 9.28 15.61 -3.68
C LEU A 204 9.35 17.04 -4.22
N ASP A 205 10.44 17.76 -4.01
CA ASP A 205 10.50 19.23 -4.20
C ASP A 205 9.28 19.88 -3.54
N HIS A 206 9.09 19.57 -2.25
CA HIS A 206 7.94 20.01 -1.46
C HIS A 206 8.30 20.13 0.02
N ASP A 207 7.93 21.24 0.64
CA ASP A 207 8.26 21.51 2.04
C ASP A 207 7.46 20.60 3.00
N LEU A 208 8.17 19.80 3.78
CA LEU A 208 7.65 18.86 4.78
C LEU A 208 8.15 19.24 6.18
N ASP A 209 7.92 20.46 6.61
CA ASP A 209 8.31 20.93 7.95
C ASP A 209 7.67 20.09 9.06
N TYR A 210 8.50 19.48 9.91
CA TYR A 210 8.05 18.58 10.97
C TYR A 210 7.22 19.30 12.03
N GLY A 211 7.59 20.53 12.41
CA GLY A 211 6.84 21.32 13.37
C GLY A 211 5.43 21.63 12.89
N ARG A 212 5.30 21.99 11.61
CA ARG A 212 4.01 22.20 10.96
C ARG A 212 3.19 20.92 10.90
N ILE A 213 3.80 19.77 10.57
CA ILE A 213 3.15 18.47 10.56
C ILE A 213 2.58 18.11 11.94
N GLN A 214 3.35 18.36 13.01
CA GLN A 214 2.88 18.11 14.37
C GLN A 214 1.75 19.07 14.78
N LYS A 215 1.85 20.35 14.41
CA LYS A 215 0.81 21.35 14.70
C LYS A 215 -0.50 21.06 13.99
N ASN A 216 -0.44 20.61 12.73
CA ASN A 216 -1.60 20.32 11.89
C ASN A 216 -1.96 18.82 11.89
N ALA A 217 -1.46 18.07 12.85
CA ALA A 217 -1.54 16.62 12.88
C ALA A 217 -2.96 16.08 12.67
N ILE A 218 -3.09 15.14 11.75
CA ILE A 218 -4.33 14.42 11.47
C ILE A 218 -4.11 12.91 11.57
N GLY A 219 -5.20 12.18 11.74
CA GLY A 219 -5.24 10.72 11.59
C GLY A 219 -4.17 9.99 12.39
N ARG A 220 -3.21 9.36 11.70
CA ARG A 220 -2.18 8.51 12.33
C ARG A 220 -1.04 9.32 12.96
N VAL A 221 -0.91 10.57 12.61
CA VAL A 221 0.00 11.49 13.31
C VAL A 221 -0.52 11.79 14.70
N LEU A 222 -1.85 12.00 14.85
CA LEU A 222 -2.49 12.20 16.14
C LEU A 222 -2.63 10.92 16.98
N SER A 223 -2.96 9.80 16.32
CA SER A 223 -3.31 8.56 17.00
C SER A 223 -2.73 7.35 16.29
N PRO A 224 -1.87 6.56 16.96
CA PRO A 224 -1.27 5.39 16.35
C PRO A 224 -2.31 4.35 15.95
N ASN A 225 -2.11 3.75 14.75
CA ASN A 225 -2.94 2.66 14.24
C ASN A 225 -2.34 1.32 14.65
N THR A 226 -2.61 0.87 15.85
CA THR A 226 -2.16 -0.43 16.31
C THR A 226 -3.29 -1.45 16.37
N VAL A 227 -2.99 -2.70 16.04
CA VAL A 227 -3.84 -3.86 16.31
C VAL A 227 -3.61 -4.43 17.72
N TRP A 228 -2.65 -3.85 18.47
CA TRP A 228 -2.27 -4.20 19.83
C TRP A 228 -2.87 -3.17 20.79
N LYS A 229 -4.11 -3.38 21.19
CA LYS A 229 -4.83 -2.43 22.06
C LYS A 229 -4.14 -2.20 23.39
N GLU A 230 -3.47 -3.21 23.90
CA GLU A 230 -2.67 -3.18 25.14
C GLU A 230 -1.45 -2.27 25.05
N GLU A 231 -1.01 -1.93 23.85
CA GLU A 231 0.14 -1.06 23.59
C GLU A 231 -0.27 0.34 23.13
N SER A 232 -1.49 0.77 23.43
CA SER A 232 -1.93 2.14 23.15
C SER A 232 -1.39 3.13 24.19
N GLY A 233 -1.31 4.39 23.80
CA GLY A 233 -0.76 5.44 24.68
C GLY A 233 0.75 5.33 24.90
N ASN A 234 1.19 5.54 26.13
CA ASN A 234 2.61 5.61 26.48
C ASN A 234 3.36 4.27 26.33
N SER A 235 2.65 3.15 26.25
CA SER A 235 3.24 1.82 26.02
C SER A 235 3.37 1.46 24.55
N PHE A 236 2.97 2.34 23.64
CA PHE A 236 2.99 2.07 22.20
C PHE A 236 4.43 2.01 21.68
N SER A 237 4.85 0.83 21.24
CA SER A 237 6.12 0.60 20.55
C SER A 237 5.88 -0.04 19.20
N PRO A 238 5.98 0.70 18.10
CA PRO A 238 5.69 0.15 16.77
C PRO A 238 6.83 -0.65 16.17
N ILE A 239 8.03 -0.59 16.74
CA ILE A 239 9.26 -1.15 16.15
C ILE A 239 9.76 -2.32 17.00
N GLY A 240 10.13 -3.41 16.34
CA GLY A 240 10.79 -4.56 17.00
C GLY A 240 9.87 -5.40 17.88
N ARG A 241 8.56 -5.34 17.67
CA ARG A 241 7.58 -6.17 18.41
C ARG A 241 7.81 -7.65 18.23
N TRP A 242 8.32 -8.05 17.08
CA TRP A 242 8.68 -9.44 16.81
C TRP A 242 9.61 -10.03 17.86
N LYS A 243 10.48 -9.23 18.49
CA LYS A 243 11.41 -9.68 19.55
C LYS A 243 10.70 -10.21 20.80
N THR A 244 9.51 -9.70 21.09
CA THR A 244 8.74 -10.06 22.29
C THR A 244 7.49 -10.87 22.00
N LYS A 245 7.02 -10.87 20.76
CA LYS A 245 5.75 -11.50 20.38
C LYS A 245 5.91 -12.81 19.61
N LEU A 246 7.11 -13.09 19.08
CA LEU A 246 7.43 -14.38 18.44
C LEU A 246 8.15 -15.29 19.43
N SER A 247 7.81 -16.57 19.40
CA SER A 247 8.60 -17.61 20.04
C SER A 247 9.90 -17.83 19.25
N GLU A 248 10.92 -18.35 19.92
CA GLU A 248 12.21 -18.66 19.29
C GLU A 248 12.06 -19.57 18.05
N PRO A 249 11.28 -20.67 18.07
CA PRO A 249 11.06 -21.50 16.89
C PRO A 249 10.39 -20.75 15.72
N GLU A 250 9.42 -19.88 16.02
CA GLU A 250 8.76 -19.06 14.98
C GLU A 250 9.76 -18.07 14.37
N MET A 251 10.61 -17.46 15.18
CA MET A 251 11.62 -16.51 14.73
C MET A 251 12.66 -17.18 13.84
N VAL A 252 13.19 -18.35 14.26
CA VAL A 252 14.13 -19.15 13.46
C VAL A 252 13.50 -19.54 12.12
N ALA A 253 12.29 -20.06 12.13
CA ALA A 253 11.60 -20.45 10.90
C ALA A 253 11.31 -19.26 9.99
N LEU A 254 10.96 -18.11 10.55
CA LEU A 254 10.65 -16.90 9.79
C LEU A 254 11.92 -16.29 9.18
N GLU A 255 13.03 -16.24 9.91
CA GLU A 255 14.32 -15.78 9.39
C GLU A 255 14.93 -16.76 8.38
N ALA A 256 14.71 -18.07 8.52
CA ALA A 256 15.05 -19.04 7.49
C ALA A 256 14.28 -18.81 6.19
N LEU A 257 13.05 -18.31 6.29
CA LEU A 257 12.15 -18.10 5.16
C LEU A 257 12.38 -16.79 4.40
N ILE A 258 12.52 -15.67 5.11
CA ILE A 258 12.62 -14.33 4.53
C ILE A 258 13.96 -13.64 4.81
N GLY A 259 14.90 -14.34 5.44
CA GLY A 259 16.16 -13.74 5.91
C GLY A 259 16.97 -13.07 4.80
N ASP A 260 17.09 -13.69 3.62
CA ASP A 260 17.78 -13.07 2.49
C ASP A 260 17.13 -11.75 2.05
N CYS A 261 15.81 -11.65 2.19
CA CYS A 261 15.11 -10.41 1.92
C CYS A 261 15.25 -9.40 3.05
N LEU A 262 15.33 -9.85 4.31
CA LEU A 262 15.66 -8.98 5.43
C LEU A 262 17.02 -8.32 5.22
N ASP A 263 18.05 -9.09 4.88
CA ASP A 263 19.40 -8.59 4.60
C ASP A 263 19.41 -7.62 3.42
N GLU A 264 18.71 -7.96 2.33
CA GLU A 264 18.57 -7.12 1.12
C GLU A 264 18.01 -5.73 1.46
N PHE A 265 17.14 -5.65 2.48
CA PHE A 265 16.52 -4.41 2.94
C PHE A 265 17.15 -3.84 4.21
N GLY A 266 18.34 -4.31 4.62
CA GLY A 266 19.10 -3.76 5.75
C GLY A 266 18.58 -4.14 7.13
N TYR A 267 17.76 -5.17 7.26
CA TYR A 267 17.25 -5.67 8.54
C TYR A 267 18.12 -6.84 9.03
N ALA A 268 18.85 -6.61 10.13
CA ALA A 268 19.70 -7.61 10.74
C ALA A 268 18.90 -8.85 11.20
N ARG A 269 19.42 -10.04 10.92
CA ARG A 269 18.95 -11.30 11.50
C ARG A 269 19.42 -11.42 12.96
N THR A 270 18.65 -12.11 13.78
CA THR A 270 19.04 -12.43 15.15
C THR A 270 19.86 -13.70 15.24
N MET A 271 19.71 -14.61 14.29
CA MET A 271 20.36 -15.90 14.25
C MET A 271 21.39 -15.95 13.13
N GLU A 272 22.68 -15.99 13.47
CA GLU A 272 23.76 -16.15 12.49
C GLU A 272 23.66 -17.46 11.67
N HIS A 273 22.87 -18.44 12.11
CA HIS A 273 22.83 -19.81 11.60
C HIS A 273 21.47 -20.30 11.11
N GLY A 274 20.56 -19.41 10.74
CA GLY A 274 19.23 -19.80 10.19
C GLY A 274 19.28 -20.64 8.91
N ARG A 275 20.48 -20.92 8.35
CA ARG A 275 20.69 -21.82 7.21
C ARG A 275 20.48 -23.31 7.50
N GLY A 276 20.28 -23.70 8.77
CA GLY A 276 20.17 -25.09 9.22
C GLY A 276 18.79 -25.52 9.73
N ALA A 277 17.82 -24.63 9.85
CA ALA A 277 16.47 -25.04 10.21
C ALA A 277 15.90 -25.92 9.08
N ARG A 278 15.87 -27.24 9.28
CA ARG A 278 15.20 -28.18 8.37
C ARG A 278 13.70 -27.88 8.41
N LEU A 279 13.27 -26.98 7.58
CA LEU A 279 11.85 -26.78 7.33
C LEU A 279 11.32 -28.07 6.68
N ASP A 280 10.14 -28.50 7.10
CA ASP A 280 9.41 -29.60 6.50
C ASP A 280 9.45 -29.48 4.96
N PRO A 281 9.82 -30.55 4.19
CA PRO A 281 9.91 -30.49 2.74
C PRO A 281 8.65 -29.94 2.06
N ALA A 282 7.46 -30.26 2.57
CA ALA A 282 6.20 -29.71 2.08
C ALA A 282 6.11 -28.20 2.33
N PHE A 283 6.65 -27.70 3.44
CA PHE A 283 6.71 -26.29 3.75
C PHE A 283 7.70 -25.56 2.84
N ASN A 284 8.89 -26.14 2.61
CA ASN A 284 9.86 -25.59 1.66
C ASN A 284 9.29 -25.51 0.23
N PHE A 285 8.60 -26.55 -0.22
CA PHE A 285 7.90 -26.55 -1.50
C PHE A 285 6.92 -25.38 -1.58
N MET A 286 6.07 -25.22 -0.57
CA MET A 286 5.11 -24.11 -0.51
C MET A 286 5.80 -22.74 -0.55
N CYS A 287 6.94 -22.58 0.14
CA CYS A 287 7.69 -21.32 0.15
C CYS A 287 8.26 -20.95 -1.21
N VAL A 288 8.76 -21.92 -1.97
CA VAL A 288 9.26 -21.71 -3.33
C VAL A 288 8.15 -21.41 -4.33
N PHE A 289 7.01 -22.08 -4.18
CA PHE A 289 5.87 -21.92 -5.09
C PHE A 289 4.97 -20.73 -4.75
N TYR A 290 4.95 -20.27 -3.51
CA TYR A 290 4.05 -19.20 -3.08
C TYR A 290 4.17 -17.90 -3.89
N PRO A 291 5.36 -17.37 -4.19
CA PRO A 291 5.48 -16.20 -5.06
C PRO A 291 4.88 -16.41 -6.45
N ARG A 292 5.11 -17.59 -7.04
CA ARG A 292 4.52 -17.96 -8.35
C ARG A 292 3.02 -18.15 -8.29
N LEU A 293 2.52 -18.77 -7.22
CA LEU A 293 1.09 -18.88 -6.95
C LEU A 293 0.45 -17.51 -6.75
N PHE A 294 1.19 -16.57 -6.16
CA PHE A 294 0.70 -15.21 -5.94
C PHE A 294 0.57 -14.45 -7.26
N ASP A 295 1.58 -14.51 -8.12
CA ASP A 295 1.53 -13.95 -9.47
C ASP A 295 0.40 -14.58 -10.31
N THR A 296 0.26 -15.91 -10.27
CA THR A 296 -0.81 -16.63 -10.95
C THR A 296 -2.18 -16.23 -10.40
N LYS A 297 -2.33 -16.11 -9.07
CA LYS A 297 -3.56 -15.65 -8.43
C LYS A 297 -3.93 -14.24 -8.86
N LEU A 298 -2.98 -13.31 -8.89
CA LEU A 298 -3.20 -11.94 -9.34
C LEU A 298 -3.63 -11.91 -10.82
N PHE A 299 -2.97 -12.71 -11.66
CA PHE A 299 -3.34 -12.87 -13.05
C PHE A 299 -4.78 -13.41 -13.19
N LEU A 300 -5.11 -14.47 -12.49
CA LEU A 300 -6.45 -15.05 -12.51
C LEU A 300 -7.51 -14.09 -11.95
N GLN A 301 -7.20 -13.37 -10.87
CA GLN A 301 -8.09 -12.36 -10.30
C GLN A 301 -8.37 -11.22 -11.29
N SER A 302 -7.41 -10.86 -12.14
CA SER A 302 -7.62 -9.84 -13.16
C SER A 302 -8.45 -10.34 -14.35
N LYS A 303 -8.51 -11.65 -14.60
CA LYS A 303 -9.15 -12.27 -15.78
C LYS A 303 -10.45 -12.97 -15.47
N THR A 304 -10.70 -13.37 -14.21
CA THR A 304 -11.91 -14.15 -13.84
C THR A 304 -13.02 -13.29 -13.26
N LEU A 305 -14.28 -13.72 -13.47
CA LEU A 305 -15.47 -13.06 -12.93
C LEU A 305 -15.44 -13.02 -11.38
N VAL A 306 -15.07 -14.13 -10.74
CA VAL A 306 -14.97 -14.25 -9.28
C VAL A 306 -13.92 -13.29 -8.72
N GLY A 307 -12.79 -13.14 -9.41
CA GLY A 307 -11.75 -12.19 -9.03
C GLY A 307 -12.23 -10.73 -9.13
N ARG A 308 -13.03 -10.41 -10.15
CA ARG A 308 -13.62 -9.07 -10.31
C ARG A 308 -14.62 -8.75 -9.21
N LEU A 309 -15.49 -9.67 -8.86
CA LEU A 309 -16.49 -9.52 -7.79
C LEU A 309 -15.83 -9.33 -6.42
N SER A 310 -14.78 -10.10 -6.11
CA SER A 310 -14.07 -10.00 -4.83
C SER A 310 -13.35 -8.66 -4.63
N ARG A 311 -12.99 -7.95 -5.71
CA ARG A 311 -12.37 -6.62 -5.66
C ARG A 311 -13.40 -5.51 -5.48
N GLY A 312 -14.61 -5.71 -5.92
CA GLY A 312 -15.70 -4.74 -5.77
C GLY A 312 -16.02 -4.38 -4.31
N ALA A 313 -15.79 -5.30 -3.38
CA ALA A 313 -16.00 -5.07 -1.95
C ALA A 313 -15.17 -3.90 -1.37
N ARG A 314 -14.03 -3.56 -2.00
CA ARG A 314 -13.20 -2.41 -1.59
C ARG A 314 -13.84 -1.06 -1.87
N LEU A 315 -14.78 -1.01 -2.78
CA LEU A 315 -15.45 0.22 -3.18
C LEU A 315 -16.58 0.61 -2.24
N GLU A 316 -17.00 -0.32 -1.35
CA GLU A 316 -18.13 -0.09 -0.42
C GLU A 316 -19.31 0.56 -1.15
N LEU A 317 -19.79 -0.14 -2.19
CA LEU A 317 -20.85 0.35 -3.05
C LEU A 317 -22.16 0.52 -2.28
N THR A 318 -22.87 1.61 -2.53
CA THR A 318 -24.27 1.77 -2.11
C THR A 318 -25.19 1.11 -3.14
N ASP A 319 -26.32 0.60 -2.66
CA ASP A 319 -27.39 0.16 -3.53
C ASP A 319 -27.85 1.34 -4.43
N PRO A 320 -28.31 1.07 -5.64
CA PRO A 320 -28.91 2.13 -6.47
C PRO A 320 -30.14 2.68 -5.74
N VAL A 321 -30.13 4.00 -5.53
CA VAL A 321 -31.32 4.72 -5.11
C VAL A 321 -32.32 4.74 -6.25
#